data_cffbbcfdabb2f717b23442718f56ecd5
#
_entry.id   cffbbcfdabb2f717b23442718f56ecd5
#
_cell.length_a   1.000
_cell.length_b   1.000
_cell.length_c   1.000
_cell.angle_alpha   90.00
_cell.angle_beta   90.00
_cell.angle_gamma   90.00
#
_symmetry.space_group_name_H-M   'P 1'
#
loop_
_entity.id
_entity.type
_entity.pdbx_description
1 polymer ?
#
loop_
_entity_poly.entity_id
_entity_poly.type
_entity_poly.pdbx_seq_one_letter_code
_entity_poly.pdbx_strand_id
1 'polypeptide(L)'
;MRELSGIISGIAPSATLEISDKARQMQRQGIDVISLSIGEPDFDTPAHIKEACIQALTRGETHYAPSNGIPELLSAISRKTEQENKITCTSGQVIVTCGAKNAIYDAMVAVLNPGDEVIILDPSWVSYEPCVRMAGGKPVHHLLNSKTFQVDESILDKITGKTRMIVINSPSNPSGAILNRSSLGLIADMCEDYDLFSLSDEIYEKLIYGREHISLGSIRDMAERTITVNGFSKAYAMTGWRLGWAVAPQAIINQMSKVQQHSISHPTTFAMYGGVAALTCDQSCVETMRNEFHRRR
;
A
#
# COMPACT_ATOMS: atom_id res chain seq x y z
N MET A 1 38.08 -6.13 6.17
CA MET A 1 37.00 -5.79 5.20
C MET A 1 36.43 -4.44 5.61
N ARG A 2 36.01 -3.60 4.65
CA ARG A 2 35.27 -2.38 4.97
C ARG A 2 33.89 -2.74 5.53
N GLU A 3 33.37 -1.94 6.43
CA GLU A 3 32.04 -2.13 6.99
C GLU A 3 30.95 -1.91 5.92
N LEU A 4 29.89 -2.71 5.99
CA LEU A 4 28.71 -2.54 5.15
C LEU A 4 27.82 -1.42 5.71
N SER A 5 26.73 -1.08 4.99
CA SER A 5 25.76 -0.07 5.44
C SER A 5 25.24 -0.36 6.83
N GLY A 6 25.51 0.53 7.79
CA GLY A 6 25.00 0.40 9.17
C GLY A 6 23.49 0.43 9.27
N ILE A 7 22.81 1.19 8.37
CA ILE A 7 21.34 1.22 8.30
C ILE A 7 20.81 -0.16 7.96
N ILE A 8 21.31 -0.78 6.89
CA ILE A 8 20.82 -2.09 6.41
C ILE A 8 21.21 -3.20 7.39
N SER A 9 22.40 -3.15 7.99
CA SER A 9 22.82 -4.12 9.00
C SER A 9 21.96 -4.08 10.27
N GLY A 10 21.33 -2.94 10.57
CA GLY A 10 20.39 -2.78 11.68
C GLY A 10 18.95 -3.20 11.38
N ILE A 11 18.64 -3.66 10.16
CA ILE A 11 17.29 -4.11 9.76
C ILE A 11 17.26 -5.63 9.74
N ALA A 12 16.34 -6.20 10.53
CA ALA A 12 16.13 -7.65 10.53
C ALA A 12 15.50 -8.12 9.21
N PRO A 13 15.82 -9.34 8.72
CA PRO A 13 15.10 -9.95 7.61
C PRO A 13 13.59 -10.01 7.88
N SER A 14 12.79 -10.10 6.81
CA SER A 14 11.34 -10.19 6.95
C SER A 14 10.93 -11.54 7.56
N ALA A 15 10.47 -11.55 8.80
CA ALA A 15 10.03 -12.76 9.50
C ALA A 15 8.95 -13.54 8.72
N THR A 16 8.02 -12.84 8.05
CA THR A 16 7.00 -13.48 7.21
C THR A 16 7.59 -14.22 6.01
N LEU A 17 8.62 -13.67 5.37
CA LEU A 17 9.29 -14.33 4.25
C LEU A 17 10.13 -15.53 4.72
N GLU A 18 10.87 -15.40 5.81
CA GLU A 18 11.66 -16.50 6.38
C GLU A 18 10.79 -17.70 6.77
N ILE A 19 9.65 -17.46 7.44
CA ILE A 19 8.70 -18.52 7.79
C ILE A 19 8.13 -19.18 6.54
N SER A 20 7.77 -18.38 5.52
CA SER A 20 7.25 -18.90 4.25
C SER A 20 8.27 -19.76 3.52
N ASP A 21 9.53 -19.32 3.43
CA ASP A 21 10.59 -20.06 2.77
C ASP A 21 10.87 -21.39 3.50
N LYS A 22 10.83 -21.38 4.83
CA LYS A 22 10.94 -22.58 5.64
C LYS A 22 9.78 -23.55 5.37
N ALA A 23 8.54 -23.06 5.30
CA ALA A 23 7.37 -23.88 4.99
C ALA A 23 7.51 -24.52 3.58
N ARG A 24 7.90 -23.73 2.57
CA ARG A 24 8.15 -24.24 1.22
C ARG A 24 9.27 -25.28 1.19
N GLN A 25 10.34 -25.08 1.93
CA GLN A 25 11.43 -26.05 2.03
C GLN A 25 10.94 -27.38 2.63
N MET A 26 10.15 -27.35 3.69
CA MET A 26 9.57 -28.54 4.31
C MET A 26 8.63 -29.27 3.35
N GLN A 27 7.77 -28.55 2.63
CA GLN A 27 6.90 -29.13 1.59
C GLN A 27 7.69 -29.84 0.48
N ARG A 28 8.80 -29.24 0.01
CA ARG A 28 9.70 -29.88 -0.96
C ARG A 28 10.35 -31.17 -0.45
N GLN A 29 10.47 -31.31 0.87
CA GLN A 29 10.96 -32.53 1.53
C GLN A 29 9.86 -33.59 1.73
N GLY A 30 8.63 -33.34 1.23
CA GLY A 30 7.48 -34.24 1.37
C GLY A 30 6.78 -34.15 2.71
N ILE A 31 7.09 -33.13 3.53
CA ILE A 31 6.43 -32.92 4.82
C ILE A 31 5.10 -32.19 4.55
N ASP A 32 4.00 -32.74 5.09
CA ASP A 32 2.70 -32.09 5.04
C ASP A 32 2.69 -30.87 5.98
N VAL A 33 2.70 -29.66 5.41
CA VAL A 33 2.76 -28.40 6.13
C VAL A 33 1.60 -27.50 5.75
N ILE A 34 0.80 -27.11 6.74
CA ILE A 34 -0.19 -26.05 6.61
C ILE A 34 0.50 -24.72 6.93
N SER A 35 0.65 -23.87 5.91
CA SER A 35 1.27 -22.54 6.09
C SER A 35 0.22 -21.48 6.36
N LEU A 36 0.38 -20.76 7.48
CA LEU A 36 -0.41 -19.57 7.83
C LEU A 36 0.46 -18.30 7.85
N SER A 37 1.60 -18.32 7.15
CA SER A 37 2.63 -17.26 7.23
C SER A 37 2.41 -16.10 6.29
N ILE A 38 1.84 -16.33 5.11
CA ILE A 38 1.59 -15.28 4.11
C ILE A 38 0.09 -15.18 3.85
N GLY A 39 -0.43 -13.96 3.99
CA GLY A 39 -1.80 -13.63 3.62
C GLY A 39 -1.88 -13.25 2.14
N GLU A 40 -2.07 -14.23 1.25
CA GLU A 40 -2.38 -13.94 -0.16
C GLU A 40 -3.70 -14.64 -0.55
N PRO A 41 -4.45 -14.03 -1.49
CA PRO A 41 -5.62 -14.69 -2.06
C PRO A 41 -5.22 -16.03 -2.69
N ASP A 42 -5.94 -17.09 -2.36
CA ASP A 42 -5.75 -18.43 -2.91
C ASP A 42 -6.53 -18.66 -4.22
N PHE A 43 -7.02 -17.59 -4.80
CA PHE A 43 -7.63 -17.56 -6.13
C PHE A 43 -6.59 -17.24 -7.20
N ASP A 44 -6.82 -17.76 -8.39
CA ASP A 44 -6.12 -17.28 -9.57
C ASP A 44 -6.55 -15.85 -9.92
N THR A 45 -5.64 -15.07 -10.51
CA THR A 45 -5.99 -13.80 -11.15
C THR A 45 -7.12 -14.03 -12.17
N PRO A 46 -8.18 -13.20 -12.15
CA PRO A 46 -9.32 -13.32 -13.08
C PRO A 46 -8.91 -13.41 -14.55
N ALA A 47 -9.63 -14.22 -15.33
CA ALA A 47 -9.25 -14.55 -16.70
C ALA A 47 -9.14 -13.31 -17.61
N HIS A 48 -10.07 -12.35 -17.52
CA HIS A 48 -10.03 -11.13 -18.33
C HIS A 48 -8.80 -10.26 -18.08
N ILE A 49 -8.26 -10.27 -16.85
CA ILE A 49 -7.03 -9.55 -16.49
C ILE A 49 -5.82 -10.24 -17.13
N LYS A 50 -5.75 -11.58 -17.02
CA LYS A 50 -4.69 -12.37 -17.68
C LYS A 50 -4.71 -12.18 -19.18
N GLU A 51 -5.88 -12.22 -19.79
CA GLU A 51 -6.05 -12.05 -21.22
C GLU A 51 -5.60 -10.66 -21.70
N ALA A 52 -5.94 -9.58 -20.99
CA ALA A 52 -5.48 -8.24 -21.34
C ALA A 52 -3.95 -8.12 -21.34
N CYS A 53 -3.28 -8.79 -20.39
CA CYS A 53 -1.83 -8.86 -20.33
C CYS A 53 -1.24 -9.66 -21.50
N ILE A 54 -1.81 -10.82 -21.84
CA ILE A 54 -1.40 -11.65 -22.96
C ILE A 54 -1.54 -10.86 -24.27
N GLN A 55 -2.66 -10.17 -24.48
CA GLN A 55 -2.87 -9.31 -25.63
C GLN A 55 -1.87 -8.17 -25.71
N ALA A 56 -1.51 -7.54 -24.58
CA ALA A 56 -0.47 -6.53 -24.55
C ALA A 56 0.89 -7.11 -24.99
N LEU A 57 1.27 -8.25 -24.48
CA LEU A 57 2.48 -8.96 -24.93
C LEU A 57 2.46 -9.27 -26.42
N THR A 58 1.32 -9.76 -26.94
CA THR A 58 1.14 -10.10 -28.36
C THR A 58 1.24 -8.86 -29.26
N ARG A 59 0.82 -7.70 -28.78
CA ARG A 59 0.96 -6.41 -29.50
C ARG A 59 2.36 -5.82 -29.43
N GLY A 60 3.27 -6.41 -28.65
CA GLY A 60 4.63 -5.92 -28.52
C GLY A 60 4.80 -4.81 -27.45
N GLU A 61 3.91 -4.73 -26.46
CA GLU A 61 4.04 -3.81 -25.31
C GLU A 61 5.14 -4.25 -24.35
N THR A 62 6.37 -4.36 -24.87
CA THR A 62 7.55 -4.91 -24.18
C THR A 62 8.68 -3.88 -24.04
N HIS A 63 8.43 -2.65 -24.43
CA HIS A 63 9.37 -1.54 -24.36
C HIS A 63 9.15 -0.67 -23.10
N TYR A 64 10.02 0.30 -22.89
CA TYR A 64 9.87 1.26 -21.81
C TYR A 64 8.56 2.04 -21.91
N ALA A 65 7.91 2.19 -20.77
CA ALA A 65 6.73 3.01 -20.57
C ALA A 65 7.08 4.32 -19.82
N PRO A 66 6.17 5.29 -19.76
CA PRO A 66 6.34 6.44 -18.89
C PRO A 66 6.55 6.02 -17.43
N SER A 67 7.44 6.72 -16.72
CA SER A 67 7.84 6.34 -15.35
C SER A 67 6.67 6.26 -14.37
N ASN A 68 5.69 7.15 -14.46
CA ASN A 68 4.52 7.13 -13.58
C ASN A 68 3.48 6.08 -13.97
N GLY A 69 3.64 5.41 -15.12
CA GLY A 69 2.71 4.42 -15.66
C GLY A 69 2.08 4.85 -16.99
N ILE A 70 1.41 3.91 -17.66
CA ILE A 70 0.71 4.18 -18.93
C ILE A 70 -0.50 5.09 -18.69
N PRO A 71 -0.81 6.02 -19.64
CA PRO A 71 -1.89 7.01 -19.48
C PRO A 71 -3.25 6.38 -19.17
N GLU A 72 -3.56 5.24 -19.77
CA GLU A 72 -4.81 4.50 -19.60
C GLU A 72 -4.96 4.03 -18.14
N LEU A 73 -3.89 3.56 -17.52
CA LEU A 73 -3.91 3.09 -16.13
C LEU A 73 -3.98 4.26 -15.16
N LEU A 74 -3.23 5.34 -15.40
CA LEU A 74 -3.31 6.56 -14.59
C LEU A 74 -4.74 7.13 -14.58
N SER A 75 -5.38 7.17 -15.75
CA SER A 75 -6.76 7.63 -15.89
C SER A 75 -7.76 6.69 -15.20
N ALA A 76 -7.56 5.37 -15.30
CA ALA A 76 -8.42 4.39 -14.63
C ALA A 76 -8.32 4.50 -13.09
N ILE A 77 -7.10 4.67 -12.56
CA ILE A 77 -6.87 4.86 -11.12
C ILE A 77 -7.51 6.17 -10.63
N SER A 78 -7.32 7.28 -11.35
CA SER A 78 -7.92 8.56 -10.99
C SER A 78 -9.45 8.46 -10.89
N ARG A 79 -10.11 7.86 -11.90
CA ARG A 79 -11.57 7.63 -11.89
C ARG A 79 -12.01 6.73 -10.73
N LYS A 80 -11.31 5.62 -10.48
CA LYS A 80 -11.58 4.71 -9.36
C LYS A 80 -11.48 5.45 -8.03
N THR A 81 -10.43 6.25 -7.86
CA THR A 81 -10.18 7.02 -6.65
C THR A 81 -11.29 8.04 -6.38
N GLU A 82 -11.75 8.74 -7.42
CA GLU A 82 -12.88 9.67 -7.29
C GLU A 82 -14.20 8.94 -6.99
N GLN A 83 -14.49 7.88 -7.73
CA GLN A 83 -15.78 7.19 -7.62
C GLN A 83 -15.93 6.37 -6.34
N GLU A 84 -14.87 5.70 -5.90
CA GLU A 84 -14.94 4.76 -4.78
C GLU A 84 -14.38 5.35 -3.49
N ASN A 85 -13.22 6.02 -3.53
CA ASN A 85 -12.56 6.60 -2.35
C ASN A 85 -13.04 8.03 -2.05
N LYS A 86 -13.80 8.67 -2.96
CA LYS A 86 -14.28 10.06 -2.82
C LYS A 86 -13.14 11.09 -2.71
N ILE A 87 -12.03 10.82 -3.36
CA ILE A 87 -10.87 11.71 -3.46
C ILE A 87 -10.80 12.22 -4.89
N THR A 88 -11.02 13.52 -5.08
CA THR A 88 -10.86 14.15 -6.40
C THR A 88 -9.38 14.27 -6.73
N CYS A 89 -8.95 13.68 -7.83
CA CYS A 89 -7.56 13.75 -8.29
C CYS A 89 -7.47 13.70 -9.81
N THR A 90 -6.40 14.24 -10.35
CA THR A 90 -6.04 14.13 -11.76
C THR A 90 -5.08 12.96 -12.00
N SER A 91 -4.93 12.53 -13.26
CA SER A 91 -3.92 11.52 -13.62
C SER A 91 -2.48 11.95 -13.28
N GLY A 92 -2.19 13.26 -13.19
CA GLY A 92 -0.90 13.76 -12.77
C GLY A 92 -0.60 13.51 -11.29
N GLN A 93 -1.63 13.33 -10.47
CA GLN A 93 -1.53 13.03 -9.03
C GLN A 93 -1.49 11.52 -8.74
N VAL A 94 -1.22 10.69 -9.77
CA VAL A 94 -1.14 9.23 -9.67
C VAL A 94 0.24 8.76 -10.08
N ILE A 95 0.78 7.78 -9.37
CA ILE A 95 1.97 7.03 -9.76
C ILE A 95 1.71 5.52 -9.61
N VAL A 96 1.98 4.77 -10.66
CA VAL A 96 1.94 3.29 -10.65
C VAL A 96 3.30 2.77 -10.20
N THR A 97 3.31 1.78 -9.32
CA THR A 97 4.52 1.27 -8.67
C THR A 97 4.61 -0.26 -8.71
N CYS A 98 5.78 -0.82 -8.39
CA CYS A 98 5.99 -2.27 -8.28
C CYS A 98 5.30 -2.87 -7.03
N GLY A 99 3.97 -2.72 -6.96
CA GLY A 99 3.11 -3.07 -5.82
C GLY A 99 3.09 -1.98 -4.75
N ALA A 100 2.09 -2.04 -3.87
CA ALA A 100 1.90 -1.07 -2.79
C ALA A 100 3.14 -0.90 -1.88
N LYS A 101 3.91 -1.97 -1.64
CA LYS A 101 5.16 -1.88 -0.85
C LYS A 101 6.16 -0.90 -1.45
N ASN A 102 6.31 -0.89 -2.77
CA ASN A 102 7.21 0.06 -3.45
C ASN A 102 6.65 1.48 -3.34
N ALA A 103 5.32 1.68 -3.50
CA ALA A 103 4.71 2.98 -3.28
C ALA A 103 4.98 3.53 -1.88
N ILE A 104 4.88 2.69 -0.84
CA ILE A 104 5.18 3.05 0.55
C ILE A 104 6.65 3.47 0.70
N TYR A 105 7.58 2.68 0.15
CA TYR A 105 9.00 2.99 0.20
C TYR A 105 9.33 4.30 -0.52
N ASP A 106 8.84 4.45 -1.75
CA ASP A 106 9.07 5.66 -2.55
C ASP A 106 8.48 6.90 -1.87
N ALA A 107 7.31 6.79 -1.22
CA ALA A 107 6.70 7.86 -0.43
C ALA A 107 7.57 8.25 0.77
N MET A 108 8.11 7.28 1.52
CA MET A 108 9.00 7.54 2.65
C MET A 108 10.26 8.28 2.19
N VAL A 109 10.91 7.80 1.11
CA VAL A 109 12.12 8.43 0.55
C VAL A 109 11.81 9.83 0.01
N ALA A 110 10.63 10.04 -0.55
CA ALA A 110 10.23 11.32 -1.13
C ALA A 110 9.92 12.41 -0.09
N VAL A 111 9.50 12.03 1.11
CA VAL A 111 8.95 12.94 2.13
C VAL A 111 9.87 13.13 3.33
N LEU A 112 10.61 12.09 3.73
CA LEU A 112 11.40 12.10 4.95
C LEU A 112 12.80 12.68 4.75
N ASN A 113 13.25 13.49 5.70
CA ASN A 113 14.63 13.86 5.88
C ASN A 113 15.28 12.97 6.98
N PRO A 114 16.62 12.88 7.02
CA PRO A 114 17.28 12.14 8.09
C PRO A 114 16.90 12.64 9.48
N GLY A 115 16.37 11.72 10.30
CA GLY A 115 15.94 11.99 11.67
C GLY A 115 14.49 12.42 11.84
N ASP A 116 13.74 12.62 10.76
CA ASP A 116 12.29 12.84 10.83
C ASP A 116 11.59 11.63 11.50
N GLU A 117 10.61 11.90 12.34
CA GLU A 117 9.86 10.86 13.06
C GLU A 117 8.58 10.50 12.29
N VAL A 118 8.30 9.20 12.25
CA VAL A 118 7.09 8.65 11.63
C VAL A 118 6.31 7.84 12.64
N ILE A 119 5.08 8.24 12.93
CA ILE A 119 4.18 7.51 13.82
C ILE A 119 3.63 6.30 13.09
N ILE A 120 3.77 5.10 13.70
CA ILE A 120 3.24 3.83 13.20
C ILE A 120 2.23 3.30 14.22
N LEU A 121 1.04 2.96 13.75
CA LEU A 121 -0.05 2.44 14.58
C LEU A 121 0.07 0.93 14.76
N ASP A 122 0.37 0.47 15.97
CA ASP A 122 0.52 -0.94 16.30
C ASP A 122 -0.78 -1.59 16.83
N PRO A 123 -1.05 -2.88 16.49
CA PRO A 123 -0.20 -3.78 15.68
C PRO A 123 -0.16 -3.39 14.20
N SER A 124 1.04 -3.37 13.62
CA SER A 124 1.28 -2.89 12.27
C SER A 124 1.91 -3.96 11.37
N TRP A 125 1.81 -3.72 10.05
CA TRP A 125 2.55 -4.55 9.11
C TRP A 125 4.05 -4.35 9.25
N VAL A 126 4.77 -5.46 9.39
CA VAL A 126 6.21 -5.53 9.70
C VAL A 126 7.12 -4.77 8.73
N SER A 127 6.63 -4.33 7.57
CA SER A 127 7.45 -3.62 6.58
C SER A 127 7.44 -2.10 6.74
N TYR A 128 6.55 -1.50 7.53
CA TYR A 128 6.53 -0.03 7.68
C TYR A 128 7.80 0.47 8.37
N GLU A 129 8.16 -0.09 9.51
CA GLU A 129 9.37 0.30 10.26
C GLU A 129 10.65 0.20 9.41
N PRO A 130 10.94 -0.92 8.70
CA PRO A 130 12.08 -1.00 7.80
C PRO A 130 12.07 0.07 6.70
N CYS A 131 10.91 0.38 6.10
CA CYS A 131 10.81 1.43 5.08
C CYS A 131 11.18 2.81 5.66
N VAL A 132 10.68 3.15 6.86
CA VAL A 132 11.04 4.39 7.56
C VAL A 132 12.55 4.47 7.80
N ARG A 133 13.16 3.40 8.35
CA ARG A 133 14.60 3.35 8.64
C ARG A 133 15.45 3.46 7.38
N MET A 134 15.08 2.75 6.31
CA MET A 134 15.79 2.84 5.02
C MET A 134 15.72 4.23 4.39
N ALA A 135 14.64 4.95 4.63
CA ALA A 135 14.49 6.35 4.19
C ALA A 135 15.23 7.36 5.11
N GLY A 136 15.91 6.90 6.16
CA GLY A 136 16.62 7.75 7.13
C GLY A 136 15.75 8.29 8.25
N GLY A 137 14.47 7.94 8.30
CA GLY A 137 13.54 8.34 9.34
C GLY A 137 13.67 7.49 10.61
N LYS A 138 12.97 7.91 11.65
CA LYS A 138 12.88 7.24 12.95
C LYS A 138 11.44 6.79 13.20
N PRO A 139 11.18 5.48 13.32
CA PRO A 139 9.83 4.99 13.66
C PRO A 139 9.48 5.32 15.12
N VAL A 140 8.26 5.81 15.34
CA VAL A 140 7.65 6.06 16.65
C VAL A 140 6.38 5.24 16.75
N HIS A 141 6.39 4.22 17.61
CA HIS A 141 5.26 3.30 17.72
C HIS A 141 4.19 3.82 18.68
N HIS A 142 2.94 3.74 18.24
CA HIS A 142 1.76 4.02 19.05
C HIS A 142 0.86 2.79 19.10
N LEU A 143 0.66 2.23 20.31
CA LEU A 143 -0.18 1.08 20.50
C LEU A 143 -1.66 1.48 20.50
N LEU A 144 -2.41 0.95 19.55
CA LEU A 144 -3.86 1.13 19.48
C LEU A 144 -4.57 0.46 20.68
N ASN A 145 -5.77 0.91 21.00
CA ASN A 145 -6.60 0.27 22.00
C ASN A 145 -6.76 -1.24 21.70
N SER A 146 -6.34 -2.08 22.63
CA SER A 146 -6.26 -3.54 22.43
C SER A 146 -7.61 -4.24 22.20
N LYS A 147 -8.75 -3.59 22.52
CA LYS A 147 -10.09 -4.14 22.34
C LYS A 147 -10.76 -3.67 21.06
N THR A 148 -10.53 -2.41 20.68
CA THR A 148 -11.23 -1.76 19.57
C THR A 148 -10.35 -1.56 18.34
N PHE A 149 -9.02 -1.54 18.51
CA PHE A 149 -8.03 -1.15 17.50
C PHE A 149 -8.33 0.22 16.88
N GLN A 150 -8.89 1.13 17.70
CA GLN A 150 -9.14 2.51 17.30
C GLN A 150 -8.09 3.45 17.89
N VAL A 151 -7.90 4.58 17.23
CA VAL A 151 -7.03 5.67 17.69
C VAL A 151 -7.79 6.47 18.74
N ASP A 152 -7.09 6.88 19.80
CA ASP A 152 -7.56 7.79 20.83
C ASP A 152 -6.54 8.92 21.06
N GLU A 153 -6.91 9.90 21.90
CA GLU A 153 -6.13 11.13 22.11
C GLU A 153 -4.70 10.88 22.66
N SER A 154 -4.41 9.70 23.21
CA SER A 154 -3.05 9.37 23.67
C SER A 154 -2.00 9.34 22.54
N ILE A 155 -2.45 9.32 21.28
CA ILE A 155 -1.55 9.46 20.12
C ILE A 155 -0.85 10.83 20.11
N LEU A 156 -1.47 11.86 20.64
CA LEU A 156 -0.90 13.22 20.68
C LEU A 156 0.40 13.27 21.52
N ASP A 157 0.55 12.39 22.51
CA ASP A 157 1.77 12.26 23.31
C ASP A 157 2.98 11.76 22.49
N LYS A 158 2.75 11.28 21.28
CA LYS A 158 3.81 10.82 20.36
C LYS A 158 4.32 11.91 19.42
N ILE A 159 3.67 13.06 19.40
CA ILE A 159 4.04 14.15 18.51
C ILE A 159 5.18 14.95 19.13
N THR A 160 6.21 15.17 18.32
CA THR A 160 7.35 16.03 18.64
C THR A 160 7.59 17.04 17.52
N GLY A 161 8.48 18.00 17.72
CA GLY A 161 8.91 18.91 16.66
C GLY A 161 9.64 18.24 15.48
N LYS A 162 9.87 16.90 15.54
CA LYS A 162 10.46 16.09 14.47
C LYS A 162 9.46 15.18 13.79
N THR A 163 8.24 15.09 14.30
CA THR A 163 7.20 14.27 13.69
C THR A 163 6.86 14.84 12.31
N ARG A 164 6.96 14.00 11.29
CA ARG A 164 6.75 14.39 9.89
C ARG A 164 5.56 13.68 9.26
N MET A 165 5.30 12.44 9.67
CA MET A 165 4.29 11.61 9.02
C MET A 165 3.64 10.65 10.02
N ILE A 166 2.38 10.30 9.75
CA ILE A 166 1.71 9.14 10.34
C ILE A 166 1.40 8.11 9.26
N VAL A 167 1.62 6.81 9.58
CA VAL A 167 1.23 5.69 8.73
C VAL A 167 -0.01 5.04 9.30
N ILE A 168 -1.04 4.95 8.48
CA ILE A 168 -2.26 4.19 8.79
C ILE A 168 -2.45 3.06 7.79
N ASN A 169 -3.03 1.95 8.24
CA ASN A 169 -3.45 0.84 7.39
C ASN A 169 -4.88 0.43 7.77
N SER A 170 -5.82 0.75 6.90
CA SER A 170 -7.24 0.49 7.15
C SER A 170 -7.93 0.05 5.86
N PRO A 171 -8.43 -1.19 5.81
CA PRO A 171 -8.38 -2.26 6.82
C PRO A 171 -6.95 -2.72 7.15
N SER A 172 -6.71 -3.06 8.41
CA SER A 172 -5.36 -3.29 8.95
C SER A 172 -4.84 -4.71 8.72
N ASN A 173 -3.56 -4.81 8.44
CA ASN A 173 -2.74 -6.00 8.59
C ASN A 173 -1.86 -5.82 9.85
N PRO A 174 -1.97 -6.66 10.93
CA PRO A 174 -2.60 -7.99 10.92
C PRO A 174 -4.01 -8.06 11.52
N SER A 175 -4.54 -6.99 12.13
CA SER A 175 -5.72 -7.08 12.99
C SER A 175 -7.04 -7.25 12.23
N GLY A 176 -7.11 -6.87 10.95
CA GLY A 176 -8.34 -6.80 10.18
C GLY A 176 -9.28 -5.65 10.62
N ALA A 177 -8.84 -4.82 11.55
CA ALA A 177 -9.63 -3.69 12.04
C ALA A 177 -9.78 -2.61 10.96
N ILE A 178 -10.92 -1.93 10.99
CA ILE A 178 -11.20 -0.76 10.15
C ILE A 178 -11.31 0.45 11.09
N LEU A 179 -10.54 1.49 10.78
CA LEU A 179 -10.63 2.75 11.52
C LEU A 179 -12.00 3.40 11.28
N ASN A 180 -12.65 3.78 12.36
CA ASN A 180 -13.94 4.46 12.29
C ASN A 180 -13.76 5.97 12.00
N ARG A 181 -14.87 6.65 11.70
CA ARG A 181 -14.88 8.09 11.37
C ARG A 181 -14.28 8.95 12.48
N SER A 182 -14.45 8.58 13.76
CA SER A 182 -13.88 9.32 14.89
C SER A 182 -12.36 9.22 14.91
N SER A 183 -11.80 8.01 14.75
CA SER A 183 -10.35 7.81 14.68
C SER A 183 -9.74 8.54 13.49
N LEU A 184 -10.40 8.47 12.31
CA LEU A 184 -9.93 9.18 11.11
C LEU A 184 -10.05 10.70 11.29
N GLY A 185 -11.09 11.19 11.98
CA GLY A 185 -11.25 12.60 12.32
C GLY A 185 -10.11 13.10 13.22
N LEU A 186 -9.79 12.36 14.29
CA LEU A 186 -8.67 12.69 15.18
C LEU A 186 -7.31 12.71 14.42
N ILE A 187 -7.10 11.75 13.50
CA ILE A 187 -5.90 11.76 12.67
C ILE A 187 -5.87 12.98 11.75
N ALA A 188 -7.01 13.37 11.18
CA ALA A 188 -7.10 14.57 10.35
C ALA A 188 -6.78 15.84 11.16
N ASP A 189 -7.42 16.02 12.32
CA ASP A 189 -7.14 17.15 13.22
C ASP A 189 -5.64 17.21 13.57
N MET A 190 -5.05 16.08 13.94
CA MET A 190 -3.62 15.98 14.24
C MET A 190 -2.74 16.38 13.04
N CYS A 191 -3.08 15.91 11.84
CA CYS A 191 -2.30 16.25 10.64
C CYS A 191 -2.43 17.72 10.26
N GLU A 192 -3.59 18.34 10.51
CA GLU A 192 -3.82 19.77 10.27
C GLU A 192 -3.09 20.63 11.31
N ASP A 193 -3.24 20.31 12.60
CA ASP A 193 -2.71 21.11 13.73
C ASP A 193 -1.18 21.09 13.79
N TYR A 194 -0.56 19.98 13.40
CA TYR A 194 0.90 19.78 13.49
C TYR A 194 1.61 19.73 12.12
N ASP A 195 0.90 20.07 11.04
CA ASP A 195 1.42 20.07 9.66
C ASP A 195 2.11 18.74 9.28
N LEU A 196 1.43 17.62 9.54
CA LEU A 196 1.92 16.29 9.25
C LEU A 196 1.40 15.79 7.90
N PHE A 197 2.20 14.97 7.22
CA PHE A 197 1.73 14.11 6.16
C PHE A 197 1.08 12.84 6.73
N SER A 198 0.17 12.25 5.97
CA SER A 198 -0.33 10.91 6.25
C SER A 198 -0.04 9.98 5.08
N LEU A 199 0.37 8.75 5.38
CA LEU A 199 0.40 7.64 4.44
C LEU A 199 -0.73 6.69 4.80
N SER A 200 -1.74 6.61 3.92
CA SER A 200 -2.91 5.74 4.09
C SER A 200 -2.78 4.51 3.19
N ASP A 201 -2.41 3.38 3.76
CA ASP A 201 -2.37 2.08 3.06
C ASP A 201 -3.76 1.45 3.07
N GLU A 202 -4.43 1.48 1.92
CA GLU A 202 -5.79 1.03 1.71
C GLU A 202 -5.87 -0.25 0.86
N ILE A 203 -4.79 -1.03 0.80
CA ILE A 203 -4.69 -2.23 -0.04
C ILE A 203 -5.79 -3.27 0.19
N TYR A 204 -6.45 -3.24 1.34
CA TYR A 204 -7.53 -4.15 1.72
C TYR A 204 -8.93 -3.53 1.60
N GLU A 205 -9.10 -2.35 1.05
CA GLU A 205 -10.38 -1.60 1.00
C GLU A 205 -11.57 -2.40 0.44
N LYS A 206 -11.32 -3.35 -0.48
CA LYS A 206 -12.34 -4.24 -1.06
C LYS A 206 -12.65 -5.49 -0.22
N LEU A 207 -11.80 -5.82 0.75
CA LEU A 207 -11.93 -7.02 1.57
C LEU A 207 -12.51 -6.67 2.94
N ILE A 208 -13.72 -6.11 2.92
CA ILE A 208 -14.46 -5.67 4.11
C ILE A 208 -15.82 -6.38 4.18
N TYR A 209 -16.30 -6.58 5.42
CA TYR A 209 -17.48 -7.40 5.70
C TYR A 209 -18.41 -6.66 6.65
N GLY A 210 -19.59 -6.26 6.15
CA GLY A 210 -20.64 -5.60 6.95
C GLY A 210 -20.26 -4.22 7.51
N ARG A 211 -19.23 -3.58 6.95
CA ARG A 211 -18.80 -2.22 7.27
C ARG A 211 -18.47 -1.47 5.99
N GLU A 212 -18.30 -0.16 6.11
CA GLU A 212 -17.86 0.71 5.02
C GLU A 212 -16.40 1.12 5.21
N HIS A 213 -15.63 1.14 4.12
CA HIS A 213 -14.31 1.74 4.10
C HIS A 213 -14.46 3.26 3.91
N ILE A 214 -13.69 4.01 4.69
CA ILE A 214 -13.58 5.46 4.55
C ILE A 214 -12.12 5.76 4.27
N SER A 215 -11.83 6.33 3.12
CA SER A 215 -10.49 6.79 2.79
C SER A 215 -10.15 8.07 3.57
N LEU A 216 -8.96 8.13 4.18
CA LEU A 216 -8.54 9.31 4.93
C LEU A 216 -8.47 10.55 4.03
N GLY A 217 -8.00 10.39 2.79
CA GLY A 217 -7.94 11.48 1.81
C GLY A 217 -9.29 12.07 1.41
N SER A 218 -10.42 11.42 1.77
CA SER A 218 -11.77 11.95 1.54
C SER A 218 -12.30 12.83 2.69
N ILE A 219 -11.55 12.93 3.77
CA ILE A 219 -11.98 13.69 4.96
C ILE A 219 -11.44 15.11 4.86
N ARG A 220 -12.34 16.11 4.83
CA ARG A 220 -11.97 17.53 4.75
C ARG A 220 -10.92 17.77 3.65
N ASP A 221 -9.84 18.49 3.98
CA ASP A 221 -8.74 18.82 3.06
C ASP A 221 -7.58 17.83 3.14
N MET A 222 -7.83 16.62 3.69
CA MET A 222 -6.78 15.61 3.85
C MET A 222 -6.16 15.13 2.53
N ALA A 223 -6.84 15.29 1.39
CA ALA A 223 -6.25 15.02 0.07
C ALA A 223 -4.95 15.80 -0.18
N GLU A 224 -4.83 17.01 0.42
CA GLU A 224 -3.66 17.89 0.24
C GLU A 224 -2.43 17.45 1.05
N ARG A 225 -2.57 16.46 1.94
CA ARG A 225 -1.50 15.96 2.80
C ARG A 225 -1.45 14.44 2.97
N THR A 226 -2.31 13.72 2.23
CA THR A 226 -2.39 12.25 2.28
C THR A 226 -1.77 11.63 1.05
N ILE A 227 -0.93 10.61 1.27
CA ILE A 227 -0.47 9.67 0.26
C ILE A 227 -1.33 8.42 0.41
N THR A 228 -2.34 8.28 -0.44
CA THR A 228 -3.21 7.10 -0.47
C THR A 228 -2.54 6.02 -1.30
N VAL A 229 -2.16 4.91 -0.67
CA VAL A 229 -1.52 3.76 -1.31
C VAL A 229 -2.53 2.64 -1.48
N ASN A 230 -2.53 2.04 -2.66
CA ASN A 230 -3.39 0.90 -2.96
C ASN A 230 -2.73 0.00 -4.03
N GLY A 231 -3.44 -1.04 -4.51
CA GLY A 231 -2.90 -1.91 -5.54
C GLY A 231 -3.80 -3.08 -5.87
N PHE A 232 -3.29 -3.93 -6.74
CA PHE A 232 -4.05 -5.04 -7.32
C PHE A 232 -3.88 -6.36 -6.55
N SER A 233 -2.90 -6.44 -5.67
CA SER A 233 -2.46 -7.69 -5.03
C SER A 233 -3.57 -8.44 -4.32
N LYS A 234 -4.49 -7.73 -3.63
CA LYS A 234 -5.47 -8.33 -2.72
C LYS A 234 -6.84 -8.45 -3.34
N ALA A 235 -7.40 -7.36 -3.84
CA ALA A 235 -8.75 -7.36 -4.43
C ALA A 235 -8.84 -8.20 -5.71
N TYR A 236 -7.76 -8.30 -6.49
CA TYR A 236 -7.74 -8.94 -7.81
C TYR A 236 -6.88 -10.22 -7.86
N ALA A 237 -6.43 -10.75 -6.70
CA ALA A 237 -5.55 -11.91 -6.64
C ALA A 237 -4.30 -11.79 -7.53
N MET A 238 -3.62 -10.62 -7.46
CA MET A 238 -2.49 -10.25 -8.31
C MET A 238 -1.19 -10.06 -7.52
N THR A 239 -0.93 -10.87 -6.50
CA THR A 239 0.26 -10.72 -5.64
C THR A 239 1.57 -10.83 -6.42
N GLY A 240 1.64 -11.77 -7.38
CA GLY A 240 2.79 -12.02 -8.24
C GLY A 240 3.01 -11.00 -9.36
N TRP A 241 2.00 -10.18 -9.70
CA TRP A 241 2.09 -9.18 -10.77
C TRP A 241 2.94 -7.97 -10.40
N ARG A 242 3.15 -7.75 -9.11
CA ARG A 242 3.89 -6.60 -8.58
C ARG A 242 3.36 -5.27 -9.13
N LEU A 243 2.06 -5.01 -8.98
CA LEU A 243 1.40 -3.81 -9.46
C LEU A 243 0.60 -3.13 -8.34
N GLY A 244 0.84 -1.84 -8.14
CA GLY A 244 0.16 -0.99 -7.17
C GLY A 244 0.26 0.47 -7.59
N TRP A 245 -0.23 1.36 -6.76
CA TRP A 245 -0.19 2.80 -7.02
C TRP A 245 -0.23 3.63 -5.75
N ALA A 246 0.14 4.89 -5.90
CA ALA A 246 -0.18 5.94 -4.94
C ALA A 246 -0.93 7.09 -5.61
N VAL A 247 -1.78 7.74 -4.83
CA VAL A 247 -2.42 9.03 -5.16
C VAL A 247 -2.02 10.02 -4.09
N ALA A 248 -1.50 11.17 -4.48
CA ALA A 248 -1.03 12.20 -3.54
C ALA A 248 -1.00 13.59 -4.23
N PRO A 249 -0.77 14.68 -3.47
CA PRO A 249 -0.49 15.99 -4.04
C PRO A 249 0.60 15.94 -5.11
N GLN A 250 0.44 16.71 -6.19
CA GLN A 250 1.35 16.71 -7.32
C GLN A 250 2.83 16.89 -6.92
N ALA A 251 3.09 17.71 -5.92
CA ALA A 251 4.44 17.94 -5.43
C ALA A 251 5.09 16.65 -4.87
N ILE A 252 4.31 15.84 -4.15
CA ILE A 252 4.76 14.54 -3.61
C ILE A 252 4.94 13.54 -4.75
N ILE A 253 3.99 13.43 -5.68
CA ILE A 253 4.11 12.54 -6.85
C ILE A 253 5.36 12.87 -7.66
N ASN A 254 5.70 14.14 -7.84
CA ASN A 254 6.91 14.56 -8.55
C ASN A 254 8.19 14.06 -7.83
N GLN A 255 8.23 14.01 -6.50
CA GLN A 255 9.37 13.47 -5.76
C GLN A 255 9.39 11.94 -5.83
N MET A 256 8.26 11.27 -5.62
CA MET A 256 8.15 9.81 -5.77
C MET A 256 8.58 9.36 -7.18
N SER A 257 8.19 10.11 -8.21
CA SER A 257 8.61 9.85 -9.59
C SER A 257 10.14 9.86 -9.75
N LYS A 258 10.84 10.80 -9.11
CA LYS A 258 12.32 10.81 -9.12
C LYS A 258 12.90 9.56 -8.44
N VAL A 259 12.35 9.17 -7.30
CA VAL A 259 12.78 7.94 -6.60
C VAL A 259 12.61 6.73 -7.53
N GLN A 260 11.43 6.59 -8.15
CA GLN A 260 11.13 5.50 -9.06
C GLN A 260 12.02 5.49 -10.30
N GLN A 261 12.25 6.65 -10.92
CA GLN A 261 13.13 6.79 -12.10
C GLN A 261 14.56 6.31 -11.83
N HIS A 262 15.08 6.53 -10.62
CA HIS A 262 16.44 6.16 -10.25
C HIS A 262 16.55 4.82 -9.52
N SER A 263 15.43 4.11 -9.30
CA SER A 263 15.41 2.77 -8.69
C SER A 263 15.00 1.68 -9.70
N ILE A 264 13.75 1.72 -10.16
CA ILE A 264 13.16 0.66 -10.99
C ILE A 264 12.73 1.14 -12.39
N SER A 265 12.86 2.42 -12.70
CA SER A 265 12.37 3.12 -13.90
C SER A 265 10.84 3.19 -13.97
N HIS A 266 10.15 2.07 -14.04
CA HIS A 266 8.69 1.90 -14.04
C HIS A 266 8.30 0.44 -13.80
N PRO A 267 7.05 0.14 -13.44
CA PRO A 267 6.54 -1.24 -13.40
C PRO A 267 6.50 -1.90 -14.78
N THR A 268 6.37 -3.23 -14.80
CA THR A 268 6.31 -4.02 -16.05
C THR A 268 5.21 -3.53 -16.98
N THR A 269 5.56 -3.11 -18.19
CA THR A 269 4.67 -2.46 -19.16
C THR A 269 3.41 -3.28 -19.45
N PHE A 270 3.57 -4.53 -19.87
CA PHE A 270 2.40 -5.38 -20.20
C PHE A 270 1.53 -5.72 -18.98
N ALA A 271 2.08 -5.73 -17.76
CA ALA A 271 1.30 -5.91 -16.53
C ALA A 271 0.36 -4.73 -16.27
N MET A 272 0.74 -3.52 -16.66
CA MET A 272 -0.10 -2.33 -16.50
C MET A 272 -1.39 -2.41 -17.32
N TYR A 273 -1.39 -3.05 -18.49
CA TYR A 273 -2.60 -3.32 -19.28
C TYR A 273 -3.55 -4.29 -18.57
N GLY A 274 -3.00 -5.28 -17.84
CA GLY A 274 -3.79 -6.09 -16.91
C GLY A 274 -4.42 -5.25 -15.80
N GLY A 275 -3.69 -4.27 -15.28
CA GLY A 275 -4.22 -3.30 -14.30
C GLY A 275 -5.36 -2.44 -14.85
N VAL A 276 -5.29 -2.01 -16.11
CA VAL A 276 -6.40 -1.32 -16.78
C VAL A 276 -7.65 -2.20 -16.80
N ALA A 277 -7.50 -3.46 -17.25
CA ALA A 277 -8.63 -4.40 -17.29
C ALA A 277 -9.20 -4.67 -15.90
N ALA A 278 -8.36 -4.79 -14.87
CA ALA A 278 -8.80 -4.98 -13.49
C ALA A 278 -9.70 -3.84 -13.00
N LEU A 279 -9.42 -2.58 -13.37
CA LEU A 279 -10.19 -1.44 -12.89
C LEU A 279 -11.38 -1.07 -13.78
N THR A 280 -11.38 -1.47 -15.07
CA THR A 280 -12.38 -0.98 -16.04
C THR A 280 -13.37 -2.04 -16.50
N CYS A 281 -13.08 -3.33 -16.29
CA CYS A 281 -13.99 -4.41 -16.63
C CYS A 281 -14.96 -4.72 -15.47
N ASP A 282 -15.79 -5.73 -15.66
CA ASP A 282 -16.74 -6.21 -14.66
C ASP A 282 -16.06 -6.58 -13.33
N GLN A 283 -16.62 -6.11 -12.22
CA GLN A 283 -16.09 -6.29 -10.86
C GLN A 283 -16.69 -7.50 -10.12
N SER A 284 -17.54 -8.29 -10.77
CA SER A 284 -18.19 -9.47 -10.15
C SER A 284 -17.18 -10.48 -9.61
N CYS A 285 -16.00 -10.56 -10.22
CA CYS A 285 -14.90 -11.41 -9.73
C CYS A 285 -14.42 -11.00 -8.32
N VAL A 286 -14.32 -9.69 -8.04
CA VAL A 286 -13.95 -9.16 -6.72
C VAL A 286 -15.01 -9.50 -5.69
N GLU A 287 -16.30 -9.34 -6.05
CA GLU A 287 -17.42 -9.67 -5.16
C GLU A 287 -17.46 -11.17 -4.85
N THR A 288 -17.24 -12.01 -5.85
CA THR A 288 -17.19 -13.47 -5.68
C THR A 288 -16.10 -13.88 -4.71
N MET A 289 -14.87 -13.39 -4.88
CA MET A 289 -13.75 -13.66 -3.98
C MET A 289 -14.01 -13.12 -2.57
N ARG A 290 -14.51 -11.88 -2.45
CA ARG A 290 -14.86 -11.29 -1.16
C ARG A 290 -15.92 -12.12 -0.41
N ASN A 291 -16.96 -12.56 -1.10
CA ASN A 291 -18.03 -13.36 -0.50
C ASN A 291 -17.51 -14.73 -0.03
N GLU A 292 -16.60 -15.35 -0.77
CA GLU A 292 -15.97 -16.59 -0.34
C GLU A 292 -15.04 -16.38 0.87
N PHE A 293 -14.25 -15.32 0.90
CA PHE A 293 -13.48 -14.96 2.10
C PHE A 293 -14.38 -14.71 3.30
N HIS A 294 -15.52 -14.04 3.10
CA HIS A 294 -16.51 -13.82 4.16
C HIS A 294 -17.09 -15.14 4.68
N ARG A 295 -17.39 -16.09 3.80
CA ARG A 295 -17.88 -17.41 4.17
C ARG A 295 -16.88 -18.22 5.01
N ARG A 296 -15.58 -18.09 4.69
CA ARG A 296 -14.50 -18.79 5.39
C ARG A 296 -14.11 -18.15 6.73
N ARG A 297 -14.36 -16.87 6.89
CA ARG A 297 -14.09 -16.12 8.12
C ARG A 297 -14.95 -16.60 9.30
#